data_799b7755635899b064c09d10e0935530
#
_entry.id   799b7755635899b064c09d10e0935530
#
_cell.length_a   1.000
_cell.length_b   1.000
_cell.length_c   1.000
_cell.angle_alpha   90.00
_cell.angle_beta   90.00
_cell.angle_gamma   90.00
#
_symmetry.space_group_name_H-M   'P 1'
#
loop_
_entity.id
_entity.type
_entity.pdbx_description
1 polymer ?
#
loop_
_entity_poly.entity_id
_entity_poly.type
_entity_poly.pdbx_seq_one_letter_code
_entity_poly.pdbx_strand_id
1 'polypeptide(L)'
;MLPSADSYAALAGEFRWRVPERYNIGVDVCDRWAACEPDRIALTFVGPDNRPCDYSYGALRDWSNRLANLFQELGVARGDRVAVLLPQAPETAVAHIAIYKLGAIAVPLFALFGPEALRYRLGNAAAKIAITNRDGAAKLAEIRGHLPDLKHVLCIDGVAPGCRDLAAALADQ
;
A
#
# COMPACT_ATOMS: atom_id res chain seq x y z
N MET A 1 9.27 -18.69 -7.95
CA MET A 1 9.08 -19.96 -7.24
C MET A 1 10.43 -20.64 -7.16
N LEU A 2 10.77 -21.28 -6.03
CA LEU A 2 12.01 -22.02 -5.90
C LEU A 2 11.97 -23.26 -6.82
N PRO A 3 13.10 -23.67 -7.42
CA PRO A 3 13.16 -24.91 -8.18
C PRO A 3 12.90 -26.12 -7.28
N SER A 4 12.36 -27.19 -7.85
CA SER A 4 12.22 -28.45 -7.13
C SER A 4 13.59 -29.08 -6.95
N ALA A 5 13.90 -29.57 -5.76
CA ALA A 5 15.16 -30.23 -5.45
C ALA A 5 14.95 -31.28 -4.37
N ASP A 6 15.72 -32.38 -4.43
CA ASP A 6 15.58 -33.52 -3.51
C ASP A 6 16.20 -33.25 -2.12
N SER A 7 16.98 -32.21 -1.98
CA SER A 7 17.60 -31.81 -0.71
C SER A 7 17.89 -30.33 -0.65
N TYR A 8 18.04 -29.80 0.57
CA TYR A 8 18.49 -28.41 0.78
C TYR A 8 19.85 -28.15 0.14
N ALA A 9 20.79 -29.08 0.23
CA ALA A 9 22.12 -28.91 -0.35
C ALA A 9 22.08 -28.78 -1.87
N ALA A 10 21.25 -29.60 -2.54
CA ALA A 10 21.02 -29.49 -3.98
C ALA A 10 20.37 -28.16 -4.34
N LEU A 11 19.29 -27.77 -3.62
CA LEU A 11 18.62 -26.48 -3.83
C LEU A 11 19.59 -25.32 -3.66
N ALA A 12 20.35 -25.28 -2.58
CA ALA A 12 21.29 -24.18 -2.30
C ALA A 12 22.44 -24.12 -3.32
N GLY A 13 22.91 -25.28 -3.80
CA GLY A 13 23.97 -25.35 -4.80
C GLY A 13 23.52 -24.88 -6.20
N GLU A 14 22.30 -25.19 -6.57
CA GLU A 14 21.74 -24.88 -7.89
C GLU A 14 21.03 -23.52 -7.97
N PHE A 15 20.57 -23.01 -6.83
CA PHE A 15 19.83 -21.74 -6.82
C PHE A 15 20.69 -20.58 -7.30
N ARG A 16 20.16 -19.83 -8.24
CA ARG A 16 20.73 -18.56 -8.71
C ARG A 16 19.63 -17.52 -8.79
N TRP A 17 19.92 -16.34 -8.28
CA TRP A 17 19.04 -15.19 -8.44
C TRP A 17 18.94 -14.81 -9.93
N ARG A 18 17.72 -14.74 -10.44
CA ARG A 18 17.42 -14.20 -11.77
C ARG A 18 16.69 -12.87 -11.58
N VAL A 19 17.47 -11.83 -11.40
CA VAL A 19 16.94 -10.47 -11.22
C VAL A 19 16.77 -9.84 -12.61
N PRO A 20 15.54 -9.55 -13.05
CA PRO A 20 15.35 -8.86 -14.32
C PRO A 20 15.88 -7.43 -14.26
N GLU A 21 16.37 -6.91 -15.37
CA GLU A 21 16.87 -5.54 -15.49
C GLU A 21 15.76 -4.51 -15.18
N ARG A 22 14.54 -4.84 -15.59
CA ARG A 22 13.34 -4.04 -15.30
C ARG A 22 12.32 -4.91 -14.58
N TYR A 23 11.89 -4.47 -13.43
CA TYR A 23 10.93 -5.19 -12.62
C TYR A 23 9.99 -4.22 -11.91
N ASN A 24 8.69 -4.55 -11.93
CA ASN A 24 7.68 -3.84 -11.17
C ASN A 24 6.95 -4.82 -10.26
N ILE A 25 7.08 -4.63 -8.95
CA ILE A 25 6.48 -5.50 -7.94
C ILE A 25 4.95 -5.53 -8.07
N GLY A 26 4.31 -4.38 -8.27
CA GLY A 26 2.84 -4.29 -8.39
C GLY A 26 2.31 -5.07 -9.58
N VAL A 27 3.02 -5.02 -10.72
CA VAL A 27 2.67 -5.81 -11.91
C VAL A 27 2.83 -7.31 -11.64
N ASP A 28 3.92 -7.73 -11.02
CA ASP A 28 4.19 -9.16 -10.80
C ASP A 28 3.25 -9.79 -9.76
N VAL A 29 2.94 -9.08 -8.65
CA VAL A 29 2.09 -9.62 -7.59
C VAL A 29 0.60 -9.50 -7.85
N CYS A 30 0.16 -8.61 -8.76
CA CYS A 30 -1.25 -8.34 -9.01
C CYS A 30 -1.62 -8.40 -10.50
N ASP A 31 -1.08 -7.50 -11.32
CA ASP A 31 -1.59 -7.28 -12.68
C ASP A 31 -1.41 -8.50 -13.59
N ARG A 32 -0.29 -9.21 -13.45
CA ARG A 32 -0.05 -10.45 -14.17
C ARG A 32 -1.12 -11.51 -13.87
N TRP A 33 -1.51 -11.65 -12.60
CA TRP A 33 -2.56 -12.57 -12.20
C TRP A 33 -3.92 -12.11 -12.68
N ALA A 34 -4.21 -10.81 -12.56
CA ALA A 34 -5.45 -10.24 -13.07
C ALA A 34 -5.62 -10.36 -14.59
N ALA A 35 -4.50 -10.42 -15.34
CA ALA A 35 -4.54 -10.62 -16.78
C ALA A 35 -4.87 -12.08 -17.16
N CYS A 36 -4.45 -13.05 -16.37
CA CYS A 36 -4.65 -14.47 -16.64
C CYS A 36 -5.93 -15.01 -15.98
N GLU A 37 -6.18 -14.62 -14.74
CA GLU A 37 -7.24 -15.15 -13.87
C GLU A 37 -7.92 -14.00 -13.10
N PRO A 38 -8.67 -13.10 -13.76
CA PRO A 38 -9.20 -11.88 -13.13
C PRO A 38 -10.15 -12.18 -11.96
N ASP A 39 -10.92 -13.26 -12.04
CA ASP A 39 -11.90 -13.65 -11.03
C ASP A 39 -11.34 -14.51 -9.89
N ARG A 40 -10.06 -14.89 -9.98
CA ARG A 40 -9.40 -15.63 -8.91
C ARG A 40 -9.32 -14.79 -7.64
N ILE A 41 -9.73 -15.35 -6.51
CA ILE A 41 -9.63 -14.71 -5.19
C ILE A 41 -8.16 -14.47 -4.86
N ALA A 42 -7.83 -13.21 -4.61
CA ALA A 42 -6.50 -12.75 -4.23
C ALA A 42 -6.41 -12.45 -2.73
N LEU A 43 -7.50 -11.99 -2.13
CA LEU A 43 -7.59 -11.58 -0.74
C LEU A 43 -8.96 -11.91 -0.18
N THR A 44 -9.01 -12.57 0.97
CA THR A 44 -10.23 -12.68 1.79
C THR A 44 -10.03 -11.83 3.05
N PHE A 45 -10.88 -10.84 3.23
CA PHE A 45 -10.91 -10.01 4.44
C PHE A 45 -12.02 -10.48 5.36
N VAL A 46 -11.67 -10.68 6.63
CA VAL A 46 -12.65 -10.99 7.68
C VAL A 46 -12.72 -9.78 8.62
N GLY A 47 -13.81 -9.05 8.52
CA GLY A 47 -14.07 -7.85 9.33
C GLY A 47 -14.47 -8.16 10.77
N PRO A 48 -14.74 -7.12 11.58
CA PRO A 48 -15.18 -7.27 12.98
C PRO A 48 -16.50 -8.04 13.15
N ASP A 49 -17.33 -8.08 12.11
CA ASP A 49 -18.58 -8.85 12.05
C ASP A 49 -18.37 -10.35 11.76
N ASN A 50 -17.11 -10.76 11.62
CA ASN A 50 -16.68 -12.11 11.32
C ASN A 50 -17.25 -12.66 9.98
N ARG A 51 -17.57 -11.78 9.03
CA ARG A 51 -18.01 -12.15 7.69
C ARG A 51 -16.85 -12.04 6.71
N PRO A 52 -16.56 -13.10 5.94
CA PRO A 52 -15.55 -13.03 4.89
C PRO A 52 -16.06 -12.20 3.72
N CYS A 53 -15.17 -11.36 3.18
CA CYS A 53 -15.38 -10.62 1.95
C CYS A 53 -14.18 -10.90 1.01
N ASP A 54 -14.46 -11.43 -0.17
CA ASP A 54 -13.46 -11.84 -1.12
C ASP A 54 -13.20 -10.73 -2.15
N TYR A 55 -11.93 -10.52 -2.45
CA TYR A 55 -11.46 -9.60 -3.48
C TYR A 55 -10.66 -10.38 -4.52
N SER A 56 -11.07 -10.29 -5.78
CA SER A 56 -10.36 -10.93 -6.88
C SER A 56 -9.12 -10.13 -7.30
N TYR A 57 -8.21 -10.78 -8.06
CA TYR A 57 -7.07 -10.08 -8.66
C TYR A 57 -7.51 -8.95 -9.59
N GLY A 58 -8.59 -9.14 -10.36
CA GLY A 58 -9.18 -8.09 -11.19
C GLY A 58 -9.60 -6.88 -10.37
N ALA A 59 -10.33 -7.10 -9.26
CA ALA A 59 -10.78 -6.04 -8.38
C ALA A 59 -9.60 -5.28 -7.74
N LEU A 60 -8.55 -6.00 -7.26
CA LEU A 60 -7.37 -5.38 -6.68
C LEU A 60 -6.57 -4.58 -7.72
N ARG A 61 -6.47 -5.08 -8.97
CA ARG A 61 -5.83 -4.37 -10.07
C ARG A 61 -6.54 -3.04 -10.34
N ASP A 62 -7.84 -3.07 -10.50
CA ASP A 62 -8.62 -1.89 -10.88
C ASP A 62 -8.60 -0.85 -9.75
N TRP A 63 -8.75 -1.30 -8.50
CA TRP A 63 -8.68 -0.41 -7.35
C TRP A 63 -7.28 0.19 -7.16
N SER A 64 -6.24 -0.62 -7.27
CA SER A 64 -4.86 -0.12 -7.14
C SER A 64 -4.44 0.78 -8.31
N ASN A 65 -5.01 0.62 -9.52
CA ASN A 65 -4.79 1.54 -10.63
C ASN A 65 -5.38 2.92 -10.35
N ARG A 66 -6.63 2.99 -9.89
CA ARG A 66 -7.25 4.27 -9.48
C ARG A 66 -6.43 4.95 -8.38
N LEU A 67 -5.99 4.19 -7.37
CA LEU A 67 -5.17 4.76 -6.31
C LEU A 67 -3.79 5.22 -6.81
N ALA A 68 -3.19 4.51 -7.75
CA ALA A 68 -1.93 4.93 -8.37
C ALA A 68 -2.12 6.23 -9.17
N ASN A 69 -3.21 6.37 -9.93
CA ASN A 69 -3.54 7.60 -10.64
C ASN A 69 -3.70 8.78 -9.65
N LEU A 70 -4.47 8.59 -8.59
CA LEU A 70 -4.62 9.59 -7.53
C LEU A 70 -3.25 9.99 -6.93
N PHE A 71 -2.37 9.04 -6.66
CA PHE A 71 -1.02 9.36 -6.17
C PHE A 71 -0.21 10.19 -7.17
N GLN A 72 -0.31 9.88 -8.46
CA GLN A 72 0.36 10.69 -9.51
C GLN A 72 -0.19 12.11 -9.56
N GLU A 73 -1.50 12.29 -9.47
CA GLU A 73 -2.12 13.64 -9.40
C GLU A 73 -1.66 14.41 -8.15
N LEU A 74 -1.48 13.73 -7.02
CA LEU A 74 -0.94 14.29 -5.79
C LEU A 74 0.58 14.47 -5.84
N GLY A 75 1.20 14.22 -6.99
CA GLY A 75 2.60 14.48 -7.26
C GLY A 75 3.55 13.38 -6.75
N VAL A 76 3.08 12.15 -6.50
CA VAL A 76 3.99 11.03 -6.18
C VAL A 76 4.73 10.60 -7.42
N ALA A 77 6.05 10.54 -7.32
CA ALA A 77 6.95 10.06 -8.35
C ALA A 77 7.73 8.82 -7.86
N ARG A 78 8.45 8.19 -8.78
CA ARG A 78 9.35 7.08 -8.44
C ARG A 78 10.33 7.47 -7.34
N GLY A 79 10.44 6.64 -6.31
CA GLY A 79 11.32 6.87 -5.16
C GLY A 79 10.71 7.74 -4.06
N ASP A 80 9.54 8.37 -4.26
CA ASP A 80 8.82 9.04 -3.19
C ASP A 80 8.30 8.05 -2.14
N ARG A 81 8.19 8.49 -0.90
CA ARG A 81 7.71 7.66 0.22
C ARG A 81 6.26 7.95 0.48
N VAL A 82 5.48 6.89 0.53
CA VAL A 82 4.07 6.90 0.88
C VAL A 82 3.87 6.06 2.14
N ALA A 83 3.38 6.67 3.21
CA ALA A 83 3.13 5.98 4.47
C ALA A 83 1.78 5.26 4.44
N VAL A 84 1.77 4.04 4.96
CA VAL A 84 0.57 3.23 5.13
C VAL A 84 0.38 2.99 6.63
N LEU A 85 -0.46 3.82 7.26
CA LEU A 85 -0.80 3.77 8.68
C LEU A 85 -2.21 3.20 8.83
N LEU A 86 -2.34 1.93 8.52
CA LEU A 86 -3.62 1.23 8.51
C LEU A 86 -3.55 -0.05 9.35
N PRO A 87 -4.67 -0.48 9.94
CA PRO A 87 -4.82 -1.84 10.42
C PRO A 87 -4.86 -2.82 9.24
N GLN A 88 -5.10 -4.10 9.54
CA GLN A 88 -5.40 -5.10 8.50
C GLN A 88 -6.74 -4.73 7.83
N ALA A 89 -6.67 -4.28 6.59
CA ALA A 89 -7.82 -3.87 5.77
C ALA A 89 -7.49 -4.10 4.29
N PRO A 90 -8.49 -4.25 3.42
CA PRO A 90 -8.26 -4.38 1.97
C PRO A 90 -7.49 -3.21 1.38
N GLU A 91 -7.75 -2.00 1.87
CA GLU A 91 -7.07 -0.76 1.49
C GLU A 91 -5.56 -0.83 1.73
N THR A 92 -5.12 -1.59 2.73
CA THR A 92 -3.70 -1.79 3.02
C THR A 92 -3.01 -2.52 1.87
N ALA A 93 -3.60 -3.60 1.38
CA ALA A 93 -3.08 -4.35 0.22
C ALA A 93 -3.10 -3.48 -1.05
N VAL A 94 -4.21 -2.80 -1.31
CA VAL A 94 -4.39 -1.90 -2.46
C VAL A 94 -3.35 -0.76 -2.44
N ALA A 95 -3.11 -0.16 -1.26
CA ALA A 95 -2.11 0.89 -1.10
C ALA A 95 -0.70 0.40 -1.45
N HIS A 96 -0.30 -0.76 -0.94
CA HIS A 96 1.00 -1.35 -1.27
C HIS A 96 1.15 -1.61 -2.78
N ILE A 97 0.13 -2.21 -3.42
CA ILE A 97 0.16 -2.50 -4.85
C ILE A 97 0.27 -1.19 -5.66
N ALA A 98 -0.52 -0.17 -5.32
CA ALA A 98 -0.49 1.13 -6.00
C ALA A 98 0.88 1.82 -5.88
N ILE A 99 1.47 1.82 -4.67
CA ILE A 99 2.80 2.37 -4.42
C ILE A 99 3.86 1.65 -5.26
N TYR A 100 3.81 0.32 -5.30
CA TYR A 100 4.76 -0.49 -6.08
C TYR A 100 4.61 -0.26 -7.59
N LYS A 101 3.39 -0.08 -8.10
CA LYS A 101 3.15 0.24 -9.52
C LYS A 101 3.86 1.51 -9.95
N LEU A 102 3.91 2.51 -9.08
CA LEU A 102 4.61 3.78 -9.33
C LEU A 102 6.13 3.71 -9.13
N GLY A 103 6.65 2.59 -8.61
CA GLY A 103 8.05 2.51 -8.19
C GLY A 103 8.35 3.42 -7.01
N ALA A 104 7.32 3.82 -6.26
CA ALA A 104 7.43 4.55 -5.01
C ALA A 104 7.78 3.59 -3.86
N ILE A 105 8.11 4.15 -2.70
CA ILE A 105 8.54 3.40 -1.52
C ILE A 105 7.40 3.38 -0.50
N ALA A 106 6.90 2.19 -0.21
CA ALA A 106 5.94 2.01 0.87
C ALA A 106 6.65 2.10 2.23
N VAL A 107 6.07 2.89 3.14
CA VAL A 107 6.49 3.00 4.54
C VAL A 107 5.37 2.45 5.41
N PRO A 108 5.36 1.12 5.67
CA PRO A 108 4.33 0.54 6.53
C PRO A 108 4.55 0.97 7.97
N LEU A 109 3.48 1.45 8.59
CA LEU A 109 3.47 1.92 9.96
C LEU A 109 2.44 1.14 10.77
N PHE A 110 2.86 0.75 11.97
CA PHE A 110 1.98 0.03 12.88
C PHE A 110 0.92 0.96 13.46
N ALA A 111 -0.35 0.58 13.36
CA ALA A 111 -1.48 1.41 13.79
C ALA A 111 -1.45 1.79 15.29
N LEU A 112 -0.74 1.02 16.13
CA LEU A 112 -0.57 1.32 17.54
C LEU A 112 0.58 2.30 17.86
N PHE A 113 1.34 2.76 16.86
CA PHE A 113 2.34 3.80 17.14
C PHE A 113 1.67 5.07 17.66
N GLY A 114 2.27 5.65 18.72
CA GLY A 114 1.89 6.96 19.23
C GLY A 114 2.45 8.10 18.35
N PRO A 115 1.98 9.34 18.59
CA PRO A 115 2.37 10.51 17.81
C PRO A 115 3.88 10.72 17.70
N GLU A 116 4.64 10.54 18.78
CA GLU A 116 6.09 10.72 18.77
C GLU A 116 6.80 9.73 17.82
N ALA A 117 6.43 8.44 17.90
CA ALA A 117 6.98 7.41 17.03
C ALA A 117 6.62 7.65 15.55
N LEU A 118 5.40 8.14 15.29
CA LEU A 118 4.96 8.53 13.96
C LEU A 118 5.74 9.74 13.45
N ARG A 119 5.91 10.78 14.28
CA ARG A 119 6.70 11.96 13.92
C ARG A 119 8.11 11.59 13.50
N TYR A 120 8.79 10.77 14.29
CA TYR A 120 10.14 10.32 13.97
C TYR A 120 10.20 9.57 12.63
N ARG A 121 9.33 8.56 12.43
CA ARG A 121 9.36 7.71 11.24
C ARG A 121 8.98 8.44 9.96
N LEU A 122 7.92 9.24 10.03
CA LEU A 122 7.45 10.01 8.88
C LEU A 122 8.43 11.11 8.51
N GLY A 123 9.00 11.79 9.51
CA GLY A 123 10.02 12.82 9.29
C GLY A 123 11.31 12.22 8.72
N ASN A 124 11.82 11.14 9.31
CA ASN A 124 13.03 10.47 8.82
C ASN A 124 12.87 9.91 7.40
N ALA A 125 11.68 9.40 7.06
CA ALA A 125 11.37 8.93 5.73
C ALA A 125 11.08 10.08 4.75
N ALA A 126 10.87 11.31 5.23
CA ALA A 126 10.33 12.43 4.44
C ALA A 126 9.10 11.98 3.63
N ALA A 127 8.13 11.34 4.31
CA ALA A 127 6.96 10.78 3.67
C ALA A 127 6.08 11.89 3.09
N LYS A 128 5.72 11.75 1.81
CA LYS A 128 4.97 12.75 1.05
C LYS A 128 3.45 12.64 1.26
N ILE A 129 2.98 11.41 1.33
CA ILE A 129 1.56 11.07 1.55
C ILE A 129 1.47 10.07 2.69
N ALA A 130 0.38 10.13 3.44
CA ALA A 130 -0.04 9.07 4.35
C ALA A 130 -1.46 8.60 4.00
N ILE A 131 -1.67 7.28 3.95
CA ILE A 131 -2.99 6.67 3.96
C ILE A 131 -3.25 6.15 5.35
N THR A 132 -4.42 6.46 5.90
CA THR A 132 -4.75 6.14 7.26
C THR A 132 -6.26 5.95 7.45
N ASN A 133 -6.64 5.48 8.63
CA ASN A 133 -8.00 5.50 9.14
C ASN A 133 -8.25 6.74 10.01
N ARG A 134 -9.43 6.89 10.58
CA ARG A 134 -9.80 8.03 11.43
C ARG A 134 -8.91 8.15 12.65
N ASP A 135 -8.56 7.04 13.32
CA ASP A 135 -7.69 7.06 14.49
C ASP A 135 -6.27 7.52 14.15
N GLY A 136 -5.73 7.03 13.05
CA GLY A 136 -4.43 7.49 12.57
C GLY A 136 -4.44 8.93 12.11
N ALA A 137 -5.55 9.40 11.50
CA ALA A 137 -5.72 10.79 11.12
C ALA A 137 -5.64 11.73 12.33
N ALA A 138 -6.29 11.37 13.45
CA ALA A 138 -6.21 12.13 14.69
C ALA A 138 -4.77 12.26 15.21
N LYS A 139 -4.02 11.15 15.25
CA LYS A 139 -2.59 11.14 15.64
C LYS A 139 -1.72 11.99 14.71
N LEU A 140 -1.98 11.92 13.39
CA LEU A 140 -1.25 12.71 12.41
C LEU A 140 -1.54 14.21 12.55
N ALA A 141 -2.77 14.59 12.90
CA ALA A 141 -3.15 15.98 13.13
C ALA A 141 -2.34 16.63 14.26
N GLU A 142 -2.09 15.90 15.36
CA GLU A 142 -1.29 16.37 16.50
C GLU A 142 0.16 16.73 16.10
N ILE A 143 0.74 16.01 15.16
CA ILE A 143 2.15 16.15 14.78
C ILE A 143 2.34 16.84 13.43
N ARG A 144 1.25 17.25 12.76
CA ARG A 144 1.28 17.78 11.38
C ARG A 144 2.27 18.92 11.20
N GLY A 145 2.36 19.82 12.17
CA GLY A 145 3.28 20.96 12.14
C GLY A 145 4.77 20.59 12.13
N HIS A 146 5.09 19.36 12.50
CA HIS A 146 6.47 18.82 12.53
C HIS A 146 6.82 17.98 11.29
N LEU A 147 5.92 17.87 10.32
CA LEU A 147 6.06 17.03 9.12
C LEU A 147 5.95 17.87 7.85
N PRO A 148 6.97 18.69 7.52
CA PRO A 148 6.91 19.60 6.38
C PRO A 148 6.80 18.90 5.03
N ASP A 149 7.29 17.67 4.92
CA ASP A 149 7.25 16.87 3.69
C ASP A 149 5.90 16.17 3.48
N LEU A 150 5.15 15.91 4.54
CA LEU A 150 3.84 15.28 4.45
C LEU A 150 2.82 16.25 3.84
N LYS A 151 2.52 16.11 2.55
CA LYS A 151 1.63 17.04 1.83
C LYS A 151 0.16 16.64 1.96
N HIS A 152 -0.13 15.35 1.86
CA HIS A 152 -1.50 14.84 1.84
C HIS A 152 -1.70 13.71 2.85
N VAL A 153 -2.88 13.68 3.44
CA VAL A 153 -3.35 12.57 4.27
C VAL A 153 -4.68 12.10 3.68
N LEU A 154 -4.76 10.83 3.33
CA LEU A 154 -5.95 10.18 2.79
C LEU A 154 -6.57 9.29 3.87
N CYS A 155 -7.85 9.47 4.16
CA CYS A 155 -8.57 8.70 5.18
C CYS A 155 -9.53 7.71 4.52
N ILE A 156 -9.48 6.44 4.93
CA ILE A 156 -10.36 5.39 4.41
C ILE A 156 -11.77 5.44 5.01
N ASP A 157 -11.94 6.06 6.17
CA ASP A 157 -13.20 6.12 6.93
C ASP A 157 -14.04 7.37 6.62
N GLY A 158 -13.81 8.01 5.48
CA GLY A 158 -14.49 9.24 5.08
C GLY A 158 -13.76 10.51 5.51
N VAL A 159 -14.49 11.61 5.62
CA VAL A 159 -13.92 12.92 5.94
C VAL A 159 -13.41 12.96 7.38
N ALA A 160 -12.17 13.42 7.56
CA ALA A 160 -11.55 13.69 8.85
C ALA A 160 -10.78 15.02 8.80
N PRO A 161 -10.61 15.74 9.93
CA PRO A 161 -9.89 17.02 9.97
C PRO A 161 -8.48 16.90 9.37
N GLY A 162 -8.16 17.75 8.39
CA GLY A 162 -6.86 17.75 7.71
C GLY A 162 -6.61 16.60 6.75
N CYS A 163 -7.62 15.78 6.48
CA CYS A 163 -7.54 14.62 5.60
C CYS A 163 -8.52 14.76 4.42
N ARG A 164 -8.16 14.15 3.29
CA ARG A 164 -9.04 13.93 2.15
C ARG A 164 -9.69 12.55 2.27
N ASP A 165 -10.97 12.47 2.00
CA ASP A 165 -11.70 11.19 1.92
C ASP A 165 -11.17 10.38 0.73
N LEU A 166 -10.68 9.17 1.00
CA LEU A 166 -10.11 8.30 -0.02
C LEU A 166 -11.17 7.83 -1.03
N ALA A 167 -12.35 7.42 -0.54
CA ALA A 167 -13.41 6.90 -1.41
C ALA A 167 -13.91 7.98 -2.38
N ALA A 168 -14.13 9.20 -1.88
CA ALA A 168 -14.52 10.33 -2.72
C ALA A 168 -13.42 10.68 -3.73
N ALA A 169 -12.13 10.67 -3.30
CA ALA A 169 -11.01 10.97 -4.18
C ALA A 169 -10.82 9.92 -5.30
N LEU A 170 -11.22 8.67 -5.07
CA LEU A 170 -11.14 7.59 -6.06
C LEU A 170 -12.34 7.57 -7.03
N ALA A 171 -13.45 8.21 -6.67
CA ALA A 171 -14.62 8.27 -7.54
C ALA A 171 -14.37 9.09 -8.83
N ASP A 172 -13.39 9.98 -8.78
CA ASP A 172 -13.00 10.86 -9.88
C ASP A 172 -11.90 10.25 -10.79
N GLN A 173 -11.47 8.99 -10.51
CA GLN A 173 -10.35 8.30 -11.19
C GLN A 173 -10.79 7.26 -12.21
#